data_89aed730615ebe709e4877a89915428f
#
_entry.id   89aed730615ebe709e4877a89915428f
#
_cell.length_a   1.000
_cell.length_b   1.000
_cell.length_c   1.000
_cell.angle_alpha   90.00
_cell.angle_beta   90.00
_cell.angle_gamma   90.00
#
_symmetry.space_group_name_H-M   'P 1'
#
loop_
_entity.id
_entity.type
_entity.pdbx_description
1 polymer ?
#
loop_
_entity_poly.entity_id
_entity_poly.type
_entity_poly.pdbx_seq_one_letter_code
_entity_poly.pdbx_strand_id
1 'polypeptide(L)'
;MNDQLKDTRIVFMGTPEFAVASLDALVKAGARIVGVITAPDKPAGRGMKMNESAVKKYAVEHGLHLLQPEKLKDPAFLEALRALRVDLQIVVAFRMLPEVVWNMPAMGTVNLHGSLLPQYRGAAPINWAVINGEKETGVTTFKLQHAIDTGNILLQDSFAVGEDDTAGDVHDYMKEVGAKLLVKTVEGLVAGTIEEKPQEETVNRQSTIGNDTSSLKHAPKIFTETCKIDWQKPAFDIHNLIRGLSPFPGAFTYLQDKVLKIYRSKKEIAPPTIPQGTADTNGKTYLKFACADGYIHVLDLQLEGKKRMTIEEFLRGYRF
;
A
#
# COMPACT_ATOMS: atom_id res chain seq x y z
N MET A 1 -0.24 -23.53 -22.19
CA MET A 1 0.24 -22.13 -22.07
C MET A 1 -0.61 -21.32 -23.05
N ASN A 2 -1.22 -20.24 -22.61
CA ASN A 2 -2.20 -19.51 -23.44
C ASN A 2 -1.44 -18.73 -24.53
N ASP A 3 -1.49 -19.16 -25.77
CA ASP A 3 -0.76 -18.51 -26.89
C ASP A 3 -1.24 -17.06 -27.09
N GLN A 4 -2.49 -16.76 -26.78
CA GLN A 4 -3.04 -15.40 -26.84
C GLN A 4 -2.31 -14.42 -25.90
N LEU A 5 -1.80 -14.87 -24.73
CA LEU A 5 -1.04 -14.04 -23.83
C LEU A 5 0.28 -13.57 -24.43
N LYS A 6 0.91 -14.41 -25.25
CA LYS A 6 2.15 -14.09 -25.98
C LYS A 6 1.94 -13.12 -27.14
N ASP A 7 0.73 -13.06 -27.67
CA ASP A 7 0.39 -12.16 -28.78
C ASP A 7 -0.04 -10.78 -28.28
N THR A 8 -0.60 -10.70 -27.07
CA THR A 8 -1.06 -9.44 -26.47
C THR A 8 0.10 -8.55 -26.04
N ARG A 9 0.18 -7.34 -26.59
CA ARG A 9 1.24 -6.37 -26.32
C ARG A 9 0.93 -5.58 -25.04
N ILE A 10 1.64 -5.88 -23.96
CA ILE A 10 1.39 -5.32 -22.64
C ILE A 10 2.44 -4.26 -22.31
N VAL A 11 2.00 -3.08 -21.84
CA VAL A 11 2.85 -2.11 -21.16
C VAL A 11 2.56 -2.17 -19.66
N PHE A 12 3.62 -2.26 -18.87
CA PHE A 12 3.55 -2.24 -17.41
C PHE A 12 4.03 -0.89 -16.86
N MET A 13 3.28 -0.33 -15.91
CA MET A 13 3.59 0.93 -15.23
C MET A 13 3.66 0.73 -13.72
N GLY A 14 4.80 1.00 -13.11
CA GLY A 14 4.99 0.84 -11.67
C GLY A 14 6.26 1.51 -11.16
N THR A 15 6.39 1.65 -9.85
CA THR A 15 7.59 2.30 -9.27
C THR A 15 8.18 1.51 -8.10
N PRO A 16 7.45 1.19 -7.00
CA PRO A 16 8.01 0.55 -5.81
C PRO A 16 8.17 -0.97 -5.97
N GLU A 17 8.74 -1.59 -4.98
CA GLU A 17 8.93 -3.05 -4.90
C GLU A 17 7.60 -3.82 -4.99
N PHE A 18 6.52 -3.27 -4.48
CA PHE A 18 5.18 -3.84 -4.64
C PHE A 18 4.83 -4.13 -6.10
N ALA A 19 5.19 -3.21 -7.01
CA ALA A 19 4.94 -3.36 -8.44
C ALA A 19 5.87 -4.41 -9.09
N VAL A 20 7.07 -4.62 -8.55
CA VAL A 20 8.01 -5.62 -9.08
C VAL A 20 7.44 -7.03 -9.00
N ALA A 21 6.80 -7.40 -7.88
CA ALA A 21 6.19 -8.73 -7.74
C ALA A 21 5.14 -9.00 -8.83
N SER A 22 4.34 -7.99 -9.17
CA SER A 22 3.34 -8.06 -10.24
C SER A 22 3.98 -8.18 -11.63
N LEU A 23 5.02 -7.39 -11.91
CA LEU A 23 5.76 -7.47 -13.18
C LEU A 23 6.45 -8.81 -13.35
N ASP A 24 7.12 -9.31 -12.31
CA ASP A 24 7.79 -10.60 -12.28
C ASP A 24 6.82 -11.76 -12.55
N ALA A 25 5.64 -11.72 -11.90
CA ALA A 25 4.61 -12.73 -12.11
C ALA A 25 4.11 -12.74 -13.57
N LEU A 26 3.89 -11.58 -14.19
CA LEU A 26 3.50 -11.49 -15.60
C LEU A 26 4.60 -12.01 -16.54
N VAL A 27 5.87 -11.65 -16.29
CA VAL A 27 7.01 -12.15 -17.08
C VAL A 27 7.13 -13.67 -16.97
N LYS A 28 7.03 -14.22 -15.75
CA LYS A 28 7.07 -15.68 -15.51
C LYS A 28 5.88 -16.42 -16.14
N ALA A 29 4.72 -15.78 -16.24
CA ALA A 29 3.56 -16.31 -16.92
C ALA A 29 3.70 -16.27 -18.46
N GLY A 30 4.78 -15.69 -18.99
CA GLY A 30 5.06 -15.58 -20.43
C GLY A 30 4.30 -14.45 -21.12
N ALA A 31 3.85 -13.44 -20.38
CA ALA A 31 3.22 -12.24 -20.94
C ALA A 31 4.21 -11.44 -21.79
N ARG A 32 3.75 -10.93 -22.92
CA ARG A 32 4.56 -10.11 -23.83
C ARG A 32 4.63 -8.66 -23.33
N ILE A 33 5.61 -8.38 -22.47
CA ILE A 33 5.86 -7.02 -21.97
C ILE A 33 6.65 -6.25 -23.04
N VAL A 34 5.97 -5.35 -23.76
CA VAL A 34 6.58 -4.53 -24.82
C VAL A 34 7.18 -3.23 -24.31
N GLY A 35 6.89 -2.84 -23.08
CA GLY A 35 7.48 -1.69 -22.43
C GLY A 35 7.18 -1.65 -20.93
N VAL A 36 8.12 -1.11 -20.19
CA VAL A 36 8.00 -0.84 -18.74
C VAL A 36 8.17 0.65 -18.52
N ILE A 37 7.22 1.26 -17.82
CA ILE A 37 7.25 2.69 -17.53
C ILE A 37 7.40 2.87 -16.01
N THR A 38 8.40 3.63 -15.60
CA THR A 38 8.64 3.92 -14.18
C THR A 38 9.00 5.38 -13.96
N ALA A 39 9.11 5.78 -12.69
CA ALA A 39 9.52 7.14 -12.34
C ALA A 39 10.97 7.40 -12.79
N PRO A 40 11.31 8.65 -13.17
CA PRO A 40 12.68 9.05 -13.41
C PRO A 40 13.54 8.87 -12.16
N ASP A 41 14.83 8.63 -12.37
CA ASP A 41 15.81 8.59 -11.28
C ASP A 41 15.88 9.97 -10.60
N LYS A 42 15.95 9.98 -9.29
CA LYS A 42 16.01 11.20 -8.51
C LYS A 42 17.13 11.13 -7.48
N PRO A 43 17.87 12.23 -7.26
CA PRO A 43 18.80 12.29 -6.14
C PRO A 43 18.05 12.08 -4.82
N ALA A 44 18.54 11.18 -3.96
CA ALA A 44 17.95 10.90 -2.67
C ALA A 44 19.00 10.69 -1.57
N GLY A 45 18.59 10.93 -0.33
CA GLY A 45 19.39 10.70 0.87
C GLY A 45 20.56 11.71 1.07
N ARG A 46 21.30 11.48 2.17
CA ARG A 46 22.51 12.25 2.47
C ARG A 46 23.59 11.89 1.44
N GLY A 47 24.01 12.86 0.63
CA GLY A 47 25.00 12.66 -0.44
C GLY A 47 24.43 12.63 -1.86
N MET A 48 23.12 12.90 -2.05
CA MET A 48 22.47 13.11 -3.36
C MET A 48 22.77 12.00 -4.38
N LYS A 49 22.89 10.74 -3.93
CA LYS A 49 23.05 9.60 -4.85
C LYS A 49 21.78 9.39 -5.65
N MET A 50 21.95 9.14 -6.95
CA MET A 50 20.81 8.80 -7.82
C MET A 50 20.12 7.54 -7.32
N ASN A 51 18.85 7.67 -7.00
CA ASN A 51 18.01 6.57 -6.56
C ASN A 51 17.15 6.08 -7.72
N GLU A 52 17.39 4.83 -8.11
CA GLU A 52 16.63 4.14 -9.14
C GLU A 52 15.41 3.45 -8.52
N SER A 53 14.28 3.44 -9.24
CA SER A 53 13.11 2.70 -8.81
C SER A 53 13.36 1.18 -8.79
N ALA A 54 12.65 0.45 -7.94
CA ALA A 54 12.74 -1.02 -7.92
C ALA A 54 12.33 -1.63 -9.27
N VAL A 55 11.30 -1.07 -9.90
CA VAL A 55 10.84 -1.51 -11.23
C VAL A 55 11.89 -1.25 -12.31
N LYS A 56 12.65 -0.13 -12.26
CA LYS A 56 13.78 0.10 -13.19
C LYS A 56 14.84 -0.99 -13.05
N LYS A 57 15.28 -1.28 -11.84
CA LYS A 57 16.31 -2.30 -11.59
C LYS A 57 15.89 -3.64 -12.17
N TYR A 58 14.65 -4.05 -11.90
CA TYR A 58 14.08 -5.28 -12.44
C TYR A 58 14.06 -5.26 -13.99
N ALA A 59 13.56 -4.18 -14.60
CA ALA A 59 13.46 -4.05 -16.04
C ALA A 59 14.82 -4.15 -16.75
N VAL A 60 15.85 -3.49 -16.19
CA VAL A 60 17.23 -3.54 -16.71
C VAL A 60 17.82 -4.95 -16.59
N GLU A 61 17.65 -5.60 -15.43
CA GLU A 61 18.13 -6.96 -15.18
C GLU A 61 17.53 -7.98 -16.15
N HIS A 62 16.25 -7.79 -16.53
CA HIS A 62 15.53 -8.69 -17.43
C HIS A 62 15.52 -8.24 -18.91
N GLY A 63 16.29 -7.20 -19.27
CA GLY A 63 16.38 -6.69 -20.64
C GLY A 63 15.05 -6.15 -21.20
N LEU A 64 14.14 -5.68 -20.34
CA LEU A 64 12.87 -5.11 -20.76
C LEU A 64 13.03 -3.68 -21.25
N HIS A 65 12.27 -3.30 -22.27
CA HIS A 65 12.28 -1.94 -22.82
C HIS A 65 11.76 -0.93 -21.78
N LEU A 66 12.61 0.00 -21.35
CA LEU A 66 12.35 0.93 -20.25
C LEU A 66 12.08 2.35 -20.76
N LEU A 67 11.03 2.98 -20.24
CA LEU A 67 10.69 4.39 -20.44
C LEU A 67 10.58 5.10 -19.07
N GLN A 68 11.23 6.26 -18.94
CA GLN A 68 11.23 7.06 -17.70
C GLN A 68 10.81 8.52 -17.97
N PRO A 69 9.57 8.77 -18.39
CA PRO A 69 9.13 10.13 -18.72
C PRO A 69 9.04 11.00 -17.46
N GLU A 70 9.59 12.21 -17.50
CA GLU A 70 9.37 13.21 -16.46
C GLU A 70 7.90 13.65 -16.43
N LYS A 71 7.33 13.93 -17.60
CA LYS A 71 5.95 14.33 -17.80
C LYS A 71 5.21 13.32 -18.67
N LEU A 72 4.11 12.78 -18.15
CA LEU A 72 3.28 11.79 -18.87
C LEU A 72 2.48 12.39 -20.06
N LYS A 73 2.45 13.73 -20.19
CA LYS A 73 1.85 14.43 -21.32
C LYS A 73 2.88 14.91 -22.34
N ASP A 74 4.16 14.57 -22.17
CA ASP A 74 5.21 14.93 -23.11
C ASP A 74 4.92 14.30 -24.48
N PRO A 75 4.92 15.09 -25.59
CA PRO A 75 4.64 14.58 -26.93
C PRO A 75 5.58 13.43 -27.36
N ALA A 76 6.88 13.53 -27.06
CA ALA A 76 7.84 12.50 -27.40
C ALA A 76 7.57 11.18 -26.66
N PHE A 77 7.16 11.26 -25.38
CA PHE A 77 6.75 10.08 -24.63
C PHE A 77 5.47 9.47 -25.19
N LEU A 78 4.47 10.31 -25.54
CA LEU A 78 3.22 9.80 -26.12
C LEU A 78 3.43 9.13 -27.48
N GLU A 79 4.35 9.66 -28.29
CA GLU A 79 4.72 9.04 -29.56
C GLU A 79 5.45 7.70 -29.33
N ALA A 80 6.42 7.65 -28.42
CA ALA A 80 7.10 6.41 -28.05
C ALA A 80 6.12 5.35 -27.54
N LEU A 81 5.14 5.74 -26.72
CA LEU A 81 4.11 4.83 -26.21
C LEU A 81 3.20 4.31 -27.33
N ARG A 82 2.77 5.17 -28.28
CA ARG A 82 1.99 4.75 -29.46
C ARG A 82 2.77 3.80 -30.36
N ALA A 83 4.07 4.03 -30.55
CA ALA A 83 4.93 3.16 -31.35
C ALA A 83 5.02 1.73 -30.80
N LEU A 84 4.77 1.53 -29.51
CA LEU A 84 4.69 0.21 -28.87
C LEU A 84 3.43 -0.57 -29.30
N ARG A 85 2.42 0.05 -29.92
CA ARG A 85 1.15 -0.57 -30.34
C ARG A 85 0.54 -1.41 -29.22
N VAL A 86 0.31 -0.78 -28.09
CA VAL A 86 -0.11 -1.43 -26.84
C VAL A 86 -1.57 -1.88 -26.93
N ASP A 87 -1.82 -3.15 -26.62
CA ASP A 87 -3.17 -3.71 -26.53
C ASP A 87 -3.77 -3.53 -25.14
N LEU A 88 -2.96 -3.70 -24.10
CA LEU A 88 -3.35 -3.63 -22.69
C LEU A 88 -2.29 -2.89 -21.86
N GLN A 89 -2.72 -2.00 -21.00
CA GLN A 89 -1.84 -1.38 -19.99
C GLN A 89 -2.14 -1.91 -18.60
N ILE A 90 -1.08 -2.14 -17.83
CA ILE A 90 -1.15 -2.57 -16.43
C ILE A 90 -0.49 -1.52 -15.56
N VAL A 91 -1.18 -1.09 -14.50
CA VAL A 91 -0.71 -0.06 -13.57
C VAL A 91 -0.69 -0.63 -12.16
N VAL A 92 0.45 -0.56 -11.49
CA VAL A 92 0.61 -1.00 -10.10
C VAL A 92 1.44 0.02 -9.34
N ALA A 93 0.86 0.65 -8.34
CA ALA A 93 1.53 1.64 -7.49
C ALA A 93 2.33 2.68 -8.31
N PHE A 94 1.64 3.37 -9.17
CA PHE A 94 2.21 4.40 -10.04
C PHE A 94 1.52 5.75 -9.81
N ARG A 95 2.10 6.81 -10.37
CA ARG A 95 1.50 8.16 -10.33
C ARG A 95 0.23 8.22 -11.18
N MET A 96 -0.64 9.18 -10.89
CA MET A 96 -1.88 9.40 -11.64
C MET A 96 -1.61 9.55 -13.14
N LEU A 97 -2.33 8.79 -13.94
CA LEU A 97 -2.23 8.81 -15.40
C LEU A 97 -3.17 9.85 -16.00
N PRO A 98 -2.71 10.67 -16.94
CA PRO A 98 -3.62 11.50 -17.74
C PRO A 98 -4.44 10.62 -18.71
N GLU A 99 -5.62 11.08 -19.07
CA GLU A 99 -6.54 10.35 -19.94
C GLU A 99 -5.90 9.91 -21.26
N VAL A 100 -5.13 10.79 -21.90
CA VAL A 100 -4.42 10.50 -23.15
C VAL A 100 -3.49 9.29 -23.05
N VAL A 101 -3.08 8.89 -21.84
CA VAL A 101 -2.25 7.70 -21.58
C VAL A 101 -3.13 6.49 -21.27
N TRP A 102 -4.01 6.59 -20.26
CA TRP A 102 -4.75 5.41 -19.80
C TRP A 102 -5.86 4.97 -20.78
N ASN A 103 -6.35 5.88 -21.62
CA ASN A 103 -7.38 5.58 -22.64
C ASN A 103 -6.78 5.19 -24.02
N MET A 104 -5.45 5.00 -24.09
CA MET A 104 -4.77 4.70 -25.36
C MET A 104 -4.97 3.25 -25.85
N PRO A 105 -4.86 2.20 -25.00
CA PRO A 105 -4.94 0.82 -25.46
C PRO A 105 -6.37 0.36 -25.71
N ALA A 106 -6.58 -0.47 -26.73
CA ALA A 106 -7.90 -0.97 -27.11
C ALA A 106 -8.58 -1.82 -26.03
N MET A 107 -7.80 -2.62 -25.26
CA MET A 107 -8.31 -3.43 -24.15
C MET A 107 -8.41 -2.63 -22.84
N GLY A 108 -8.01 -1.35 -22.84
CA GLY A 108 -8.04 -0.46 -21.69
C GLY A 108 -6.82 -0.58 -20.79
N THR A 109 -6.89 0.09 -19.67
CA THR A 109 -5.85 0.10 -18.63
C THR A 109 -6.39 -0.49 -17.34
N VAL A 110 -5.69 -1.49 -16.83
CA VAL A 110 -6.02 -2.20 -15.58
C VAL A 110 -5.12 -1.70 -14.46
N ASN A 111 -5.71 -1.39 -13.30
CA ASN A 111 -4.98 -1.12 -12.07
C ASN A 111 -5.16 -2.25 -11.07
N LEU A 112 -4.09 -2.56 -10.33
CA LEU A 112 -4.12 -3.39 -9.13
C LEU A 112 -4.14 -2.45 -7.92
N HIS A 113 -5.25 -2.47 -7.17
CA HIS A 113 -5.48 -1.66 -5.98
C HIS A 113 -5.42 -2.47 -4.70
N GLY A 114 -4.81 -1.93 -3.66
CA GLY A 114 -4.56 -2.62 -2.38
C GLY A 114 -5.72 -2.55 -1.41
N SER A 115 -6.95 -2.78 -1.87
CA SER A 115 -8.14 -2.96 -1.03
C SER A 115 -9.22 -3.76 -1.76
N LEU A 116 -10.27 -4.12 -1.02
CA LEU A 116 -11.52 -4.63 -1.59
C LEU A 116 -12.41 -3.45 -2.00
N LEU A 117 -12.25 -2.97 -3.25
CA LEU A 117 -13.08 -1.88 -3.76
C LEU A 117 -14.57 -2.25 -3.70
N PRO A 118 -15.46 -1.30 -3.41
CA PRO A 118 -15.25 0.15 -3.37
C PRO A 118 -14.70 0.72 -2.04
N GLN A 119 -14.41 -0.12 -1.06
CA GLN A 119 -13.82 0.33 0.20
C GLN A 119 -12.37 0.78 0.00
N TYR A 120 -11.95 1.80 0.75
CA TYR A 120 -10.57 2.30 0.77
C TYR A 120 -10.03 2.76 -0.60
N ARG A 121 -10.87 3.46 -1.40
CA ARG A 121 -10.39 4.23 -2.53
C ARG A 121 -9.40 5.29 -2.05
N GLY A 122 -8.28 5.48 -2.78
CA GLY A 122 -7.32 6.54 -2.47
C GLY A 122 -5.87 6.09 -2.33
N ALA A 123 -5.06 6.90 -1.63
CA ALA A 123 -3.60 6.85 -1.71
C ALA A 123 -2.94 5.84 -0.76
N ALA A 124 -3.61 5.43 0.34
CA ALA A 124 -3.00 4.61 1.39
C ALA A 124 -3.94 3.48 1.89
N PRO A 125 -4.51 2.64 0.98
CA PRO A 125 -5.53 1.66 1.34
C PRO A 125 -5.06 0.66 2.39
N ILE A 126 -3.84 0.14 2.30
CA ILE A 126 -3.27 -0.82 3.24
C ILE A 126 -3.21 -0.23 4.65
N ASN A 127 -2.65 0.98 4.77
CA ASN A 127 -2.51 1.64 6.06
C ASN A 127 -3.88 1.86 6.71
N TRP A 128 -4.85 2.40 5.96
CA TRP A 128 -6.15 2.72 6.50
C TRP A 128 -6.99 1.49 6.86
N ALA A 129 -6.86 0.38 6.14
CA ALA A 129 -7.49 -0.87 6.53
C ALA A 129 -6.98 -1.33 7.91
N VAL A 130 -5.67 -1.27 8.15
CA VAL A 130 -5.05 -1.65 9.42
C VAL A 130 -5.37 -0.64 10.53
N ILE A 131 -5.30 0.68 10.27
CA ILE A 131 -5.66 1.74 11.24
C ILE A 131 -7.11 1.60 11.70
N ASN A 132 -8.02 1.26 10.79
CA ASN A 132 -9.43 1.07 11.12
C ASN A 132 -9.74 -0.29 11.76
N GLY A 133 -8.73 -1.14 11.97
CA GLY A 133 -8.88 -2.42 12.64
C GLY A 133 -9.63 -3.46 11.84
N GLU A 134 -9.57 -3.39 10.50
CA GLU A 134 -10.19 -4.41 9.66
C GLU A 134 -9.59 -5.79 9.95
N LYS A 135 -10.45 -6.79 9.99
CA LYS A 135 -10.06 -8.20 10.17
C LYS A 135 -9.81 -8.93 8.86
N GLU A 136 -10.23 -8.32 7.77
CA GLU A 136 -10.06 -8.79 6.40
C GLU A 136 -9.77 -7.60 5.50
N THR A 137 -8.87 -7.79 4.54
CA THR A 137 -8.59 -6.87 3.46
C THR A 137 -8.31 -7.65 2.18
N GLY A 138 -7.90 -7.00 1.12
CA GLY A 138 -7.60 -7.72 -0.12
C GLY A 138 -7.09 -6.81 -1.22
N VAL A 139 -7.15 -7.33 -2.42
CA VAL A 139 -6.74 -6.67 -3.64
C VAL A 139 -7.86 -6.69 -4.67
N THR A 140 -7.92 -5.64 -5.48
CA THR A 140 -8.87 -5.52 -6.57
C THR A 140 -8.14 -5.16 -7.85
N THR A 141 -8.38 -5.89 -8.93
CA THR A 141 -8.07 -5.43 -10.28
C THR A 141 -9.30 -4.78 -10.88
N PHE A 142 -9.12 -3.61 -11.50
CA PHE A 142 -10.21 -2.85 -12.09
C PHE A 142 -9.74 -2.06 -13.32
N LYS A 143 -10.66 -1.71 -14.24
CA LYS A 143 -10.35 -0.84 -15.37
C LYS A 143 -10.34 0.62 -14.96
N LEU A 144 -9.32 1.36 -15.39
CA LEU A 144 -9.26 2.80 -15.11
C LEU A 144 -10.38 3.55 -15.83
N GLN A 145 -10.91 4.55 -15.14
CA GLN A 145 -11.89 5.53 -15.61
C GLN A 145 -11.49 6.93 -15.13
N HIS A 146 -12.28 7.95 -15.50
CA HIS A 146 -12.01 9.36 -15.16
C HIS A 146 -11.89 9.62 -13.66
N ALA A 147 -12.80 9.05 -12.84
CA ALA A 147 -12.78 9.23 -11.40
C ALA A 147 -11.82 8.24 -10.74
N ILE A 148 -11.13 8.69 -9.69
CA ILE A 148 -10.09 7.92 -9.00
C ILE A 148 -10.70 6.66 -8.38
N ASP A 149 -10.14 5.50 -8.74
CA ASP A 149 -10.45 4.17 -8.22
C ASP A 149 -11.95 3.78 -8.29
N THR A 150 -12.68 4.28 -9.31
CA THR A 150 -14.12 4.03 -9.49
C THR A 150 -14.47 3.10 -10.64
N GLY A 151 -13.50 2.68 -11.43
CA GLY A 151 -13.73 1.84 -12.60
C GLY A 151 -14.28 0.45 -12.26
N ASN A 152 -14.79 -0.24 -13.28
CA ASN A 152 -15.40 -1.56 -13.13
C ASN A 152 -14.40 -2.58 -12.57
N ILE A 153 -14.85 -3.33 -11.57
CA ILE A 153 -14.08 -4.43 -10.96
C ILE A 153 -13.97 -5.57 -11.96
N LEU A 154 -12.77 -6.11 -12.08
CA LEU A 154 -12.47 -7.30 -12.87
C LEU A 154 -12.43 -8.53 -11.96
N LEU A 155 -11.49 -8.57 -11.02
CA LEU A 155 -11.35 -9.62 -10.02
C LEU A 155 -10.99 -9.04 -8.66
N GLN A 156 -11.32 -9.79 -7.61
CA GLN A 156 -10.92 -9.49 -6.23
C GLN A 156 -10.42 -10.76 -5.55
N ASP A 157 -9.50 -10.60 -4.61
CA ASP A 157 -9.06 -11.65 -3.71
C ASP A 157 -8.88 -11.06 -2.31
N SER A 158 -9.28 -11.81 -1.27
CA SER A 158 -9.26 -11.35 0.11
C SER A 158 -8.43 -12.23 1.01
N PHE A 159 -7.99 -11.69 2.14
CA PHE A 159 -7.24 -12.40 3.17
C PHE A 159 -7.43 -11.77 4.55
N ALA A 160 -7.26 -12.60 5.59
CA ALA A 160 -7.39 -12.15 6.97
C ALA A 160 -6.22 -11.24 7.38
N VAL A 161 -6.52 -10.27 8.25
CA VAL A 161 -5.54 -9.39 8.91
C VAL A 161 -5.48 -9.77 10.38
N GLY A 162 -4.32 -10.21 10.84
CA GLY A 162 -4.08 -10.55 12.24
C GLY A 162 -4.14 -9.34 13.18
N GLU A 163 -4.39 -9.59 14.46
CA GLU A 163 -4.52 -8.52 15.47
C GLU A 163 -3.25 -7.67 15.64
N ASP A 164 -2.08 -8.28 15.45
CA ASP A 164 -0.77 -7.65 15.60
C ASP A 164 -0.06 -7.40 14.26
N ASP A 165 -0.70 -7.75 13.13
CA ASP A 165 -0.13 -7.48 11.80
C ASP A 165 0.04 -5.99 11.59
N THR A 166 1.22 -5.60 11.18
CA THR A 166 1.52 -4.22 10.76
C THR A 166 1.09 -3.99 9.31
N ALA A 167 0.97 -2.72 8.91
CA ALA A 167 0.78 -2.40 7.49
C ALA A 167 1.90 -2.95 6.60
N GLY A 168 3.11 -3.12 7.14
CA GLY A 168 4.23 -3.77 6.45
C GLY A 168 3.98 -5.26 6.23
N ASP A 169 3.50 -5.98 7.24
CA ASP A 169 3.18 -7.40 7.13
C ASP A 169 2.04 -7.63 6.12
N VAL A 170 0.98 -6.80 6.20
CA VAL A 170 -0.14 -6.81 5.25
C VAL A 170 0.32 -6.48 3.83
N HIS A 171 1.20 -5.49 3.66
CA HIS A 171 1.78 -5.11 2.37
C HIS A 171 2.55 -6.29 1.73
N ASP A 172 3.37 -6.98 2.50
CA ASP A 172 4.18 -8.08 1.98
C ASP A 172 3.32 -9.27 1.55
N TYR A 173 2.28 -9.60 2.31
CA TYR A 173 1.32 -10.63 1.93
C TYR A 173 0.48 -10.21 0.70
N MET A 174 -0.02 -8.96 0.71
CA MET A 174 -0.82 -8.39 -0.37
C MET A 174 -0.06 -8.35 -1.71
N LYS A 175 1.24 -8.10 -1.68
CA LYS A 175 2.12 -8.12 -2.84
C LYS A 175 2.05 -9.46 -3.60
N GLU A 176 2.07 -10.56 -2.87
CA GLU A 176 2.01 -11.90 -3.45
C GLU A 176 0.63 -12.27 -3.97
N VAL A 177 -0.42 -11.98 -3.18
CA VAL A 177 -1.81 -12.22 -3.58
C VAL A 177 -2.16 -11.38 -4.80
N GLY A 178 -1.77 -10.10 -4.79
CA GLY A 178 -2.01 -9.18 -5.91
C GLY A 178 -1.32 -9.60 -7.20
N ALA A 179 -0.09 -10.08 -7.11
CA ALA A 179 0.65 -10.58 -8.28
C ALA A 179 -0.06 -11.77 -8.93
N LYS A 180 -0.53 -12.73 -8.13
CA LYS A 180 -1.30 -13.89 -8.60
C LYS A 180 -2.65 -13.47 -9.21
N LEU A 181 -3.36 -12.55 -8.54
CA LEU A 181 -4.63 -12.03 -9.04
C LEU A 181 -4.46 -11.31 -10.37
N LEU A 182 -3.40 -10.52 -10.51
CA LEU A 182 -3.12 -9.78 -11.74
C LEU A 182 -2.86 -10.71 -12.94
N VAL A 183 -2.10 -11.80 -12.76
CA VAL A 183 -1.90 -12.81 -13.83
C VAL A 183 -3.24 -13.39 -14.24
N LYS A 184 -4.08 -13.86 -13.31
CA LYS A 184 -5.42 -14.37 -13.59
C LYS A 184 -6.29 -13.34 -14.34
N THR A 185 -6.18 -12.06 -13.94
CA THR A 185 -6.91 -10.97 -14.59
C THR A 185 -6.48 -10.81 -16.05
N VAL A 186 -5.18 -10.77 -16.31
CA VAL A 186 -4.67 -10.61 -17.68
C VAL A 186 -5.03 -11.81 -18.55
N GLU A 187 -4.85 -13.03 -18.04
CA GLU A 187 -5.25 -14.26 -18.74
C GLU A 187 -6.74 -14.26 -19.09
N GLY A 188 -7.58 -13.90 -18.13
CA GLY A 188 -9.03 -13.87 -18.32
C GLY A 188 -9.50 -12.76 -19.27
N LEU A 189 -8.86 -11.58 -19.24
CA LEU A 189 -9.15 -10.50 -20.20
C LEU A 189 -8.78 -10.90 -21.64
N VAL A 190 -7.61 -11.49 -21.80
CA VAL A 190 -7.12 -11.96 -23.11
C VAL A 190 -8.00 -13.09 -23.66
N ALA A 191 -8.48 -13.97 -22.78
CA ALA A 191 -9.39 -15.05 -23.15
C ALA A 191 -10.86 -14.59 -23.30
N GLY A 192 -11.19 -13.35 -22.96
CA GLY A 192 -12.56 -12.84 -23.00
C GLY A 192 -13.51 -13.49 -21.97
N THR A 193 -12.97 -14.03 -20.87
CA THR A 193 -13.73 -14.75 -19.83
C THR A 193 -14.07 -13.94 -18.60
N ILE A 194 -13.55 -12.70 -18.48
CA ILE A 194 -13.84 -11.81 -17.36
C ILE A 194 -15.02 -10.91 -17.69
N GLU A 195 -16.00 -10.90 -16.80
CA GLU A 195 -17.10 -9.95 -16.79
C GLU A 195 -16.73 -8.73 -15.91
N GLU A 196 -16.88 -7.55 -16.47
CA GLU A 196 -16.68 -6.29 -15.75
C GLU A 196 -17.90 -5.99 -14.86
N LYS A 197 -17.65 -5.71 -13.57
CA LYS A 197 -18.72 -5.43 -12.60
C LYS A 197 -18.64 -3.98 -12.10
N PRO A 198 -19.72 -3.18 -12.25
CA PRO A 198 -19.78 -1.87 -11.63
C PRO A 198 -19.59 -1.95 -10.12
N GLN A 199 -18.83 -1.00 -9.54
CA GLN A 199 -18.56 -1.02 -8.10
C GLN A 199 -19.82 -0.83 -7.25
N GLU A 200 -20.83 -0.12 -7.74
CA GLU A 200 -22.11 0.10 -7.06
C GLU A 200 -22.88 -1.22 -6.81
N GLU A 201 -22.79 -2.19 -7.69
CA GLU A 201 -23.40 -3.51 -7.51
C GLU A 201 -22.72 -4.31 -6.40
N THR A 202 -21.44 -4.04 -6.13
CA THR A 202 -20.65 -4.74 -5.11
C THR A 202 -20.99 -4.24 -3.70
N VAL A 203 -21.34 -2.96 -3.55
CA VAL A 203 -21.81 -2.37 -2.28
C VAL A 203 -23.03 -3.10 -1.74
N ASN A 204 -23.99 -3.41 -2.61
CA ASN A 204 -25.24 -4.07 -2.23
C ASN A 204 -25.06 -5.53 -1.75
N ARG A 205 -23.95 -6.19 -2.12
CA ARG A 205 -23.64 -7.56 -1.69
C ARG A 205 -22.90 -7.61 -0.36
N GLN A 206 -22.08 -6.62 -0.06
CA GLN A 206 -21.34 -6.53 1.21
C GLN A 206 -22.24 -6.04 2.37
N SER A 207 -23.29 -5.29 2.08
CA SER A 207 -24.23 -4.79 3.10
C SER A 207 -25.19 -5.86 3.66
N THR A 208 -25.20 -7.10 3.13
CA THR A 208 -26.01 -8.21 3.65
C THR A 208 -25.36 -8.92 4.85
N ILE A 209 -24.14 -8.57 5.25
CA ILE A 209 -23.43 -9.14 6.41
C ILE A 209 -23.27 -8.07 7.51
N GLY A 210 -24.37 -7.48 7.92
CA GLY A 210 -24.42 -6.52 9.02
C GLY A 210 -25.26 -5.30 8.67
N ASN A 211 -26.19 -4.98 9.53
CA ASN A 211 -27.22 -3.95 9.37
C ASN A 211 -26.71 -2.48 9.37
N ASP A 212 -25.57 -2.21 8.75
CA ASP A 212 -25.05 -0.84 8.65
C ASP A 212 -24.68 -0.52 7.20
N THR A 213 -25.52 0.27 6.55
CA THR A 213 -25.24 0.96 5.29
C THR A 213 -24.24 2.10 5.51
N SER A 214 -23.22 1.89 6.33
CA SER A 214 -22.23 2.89 6.65
C SER A 214 -21.44 3.29 5.42
N SER A 215 -21.22 4.57 5.32
CA SER A 215 -20.45 5.30 4.32
C SER A 215 -19.20 4.54 3.87
N LEU A 216 -18.92 4.55 2.56
CA LEU A 216 -17.68 4.02 2.00
C LEU A 216 -16.48 4.60 2.75
N LYS A 217 -15.61 3.74 3.25
CA LYS A 217 -14.37 4.14 3.87
C LYS A 217 -13.37 4.58 2.80
N HIS A 218 -12.73 5.71 3.02
CA HIS A 218 -11.73 6.27 2.12
C HIS A 218 -10.32 6.07 2.68
N ALA A 219 -9.34 6.08 1.80
CA ALA A 219 -7.92 5.94 2.13
C ALA A 219 -7.11 7.17 1.71
N PRO A 220 -7.31 8.33 2.34
CA PRO A 220 -6.58 9.54 1.98
C PRO A 220 -5.08 9.38 2.23
N LYS A 221 -4.30 10.27 1.62
CA LYS A 221 -2.86 10.35 1.89
C LYS A 221 -2.61 10.60 3.38
N ILE A 222 -1.63 9.88 3.93
CA ILE A 222 -1.20 10.03 5.32
C ILE A 222 -0.25 11.22 5.41
N PHE A 223 -0.56 12.14 6.32
CA PHE A 223 0.24 13.30 6.64
C PHE A 223 0.87 13.15 8.04
N THR A 224 1.81 14.03 8.38
CA THR A 224 2.51 13.97 9.67
C THR A 224 1.55 14.08 10.85
N GLU A 225 0.51 14.90 10.73
CA GLU A 225 -0.53 15.08 11.74
C GLU A 225 -1.28 13.80 12.05
N THR A 226 -1.55 12.98 11.04
CA THR A 226 -2.18 11.66 11.18
C THR A 226 -1.30 10.69 11.99
N CYS A 227 0.02 10.89 11.96
CA CYS A 227 0.97 10.00 12.63
C CYS A 227 1.15 10.31 14.13
N LYS A 228 0.65 11.45 14.61
CA LYS A 228 0.74 11.81 16.03
C LYS A 228 -0.26 11.00 16.84
N ILE A 229 0.23 10.31 17.87
CA ILE A 229 -0.61 9.52 18.78
C ILE A 229 -1.46 10.46 19.63
N ASP A 230 -2.77 10.27 19.62
CA ASP A 230 -3.73 10.89 20.52
C ASP A 230 -4.01 9.93 21.69
N TRP A 231 -3.43 10.22 22.83
CA TRP A 231 -3.57 9.39 24.03
C TRP A 231 -4.96 9.44 24.67
N GLN A 232 -5.85 10.32 24.20
CA GLN A 232 -7.25 10.37 24.64
C GLN A 232 -8.11 9.30 23.95
N LYS A 233 -7.54 8.57 23.00
CA LYS A 233 -8.20 7.45 22.31
C LYS A 233 -8.09 6.15 23.11
N PRO A 234 -9.00 5.18 22.84
CA PRO A 234 -8.89 3.84 23.42
C PRO A 234 -7.61 3.12 22.98
N ALA A 235 -7.13 2.21 23.82
CA ALA A 235 -5.93 1.41 23.57
C ALA A 235 -6.00 0.64 22.25
N PHE A 236 -7.19 0.17 21.85
CA PHE A 236 -7.42 -0.49 20.58
C PHE A 236 -7.12 0.42 19.39
N ASP A 237 -7.63 1.65 19.40
CA ASP A 237 -7.44 2.60 18.31
C ASP A 237 -5.98 3.04 18.19
N ILE A 238 -5.30 3.26 19.32
CA ILE A 238 -3.89 3.64 19.36
C ILE A 238 -3.02 2.49 18.87
N HIS A 239 -3.29 1.25 19.29
CA HIS A 239 -2.58 0.06 18.81
C HIS A 239 -2.72 -0.09 17.30
N ASN A 240 -3.95 0.08 16.78
CA ASN A 240 -4.20 0.03 15.34
C ASN A 240 -3.50 1.16 14.58
N LEU A 241 -3.47 2.38 15.12
CA LEU A 241 -2.70 3.48 14.53
C LEU A 241 -1.21 3.14 14.44
N ILE A 242 -0.62 2.60 15.52
CA ILE A 242 0.79 2.22 15.57
C ILE A 242 1.09 1.16 14.52
N ARG A 243 0.35 0.05 14.49
CA ARG A 243 0.58 -1.03 13.54
C ARG A 243 0.24 -0.63 12.11
N GLY A 244 -0.78 0.21 11.90
CA GLY A 244 -1.19 0.71 10.58
C GLY A 244 -0.22 1.72 9.98
N LEU A 245 0.65 2.33 10.78
CA LEU A 245 1.72 3.22 10.33
C LEU A 245 3.11 2.57 10.35
N SER A 246 3.22 1.31 10.75
CA SER A 246 4.48 0.57 10.81
C SER A 246 4.69 -0.25 9.53
N PRO A 247 5.91 -0.29 8.97
CA PRO A 247 7.13 0.38 9.43
C PRO A 247 7.27 1.84 8.99
N PHE A 248 6.41 2.34 8.13
CA PHE A 248 6.47 3.69 7.60
C PHE A 248 5.07 4.30 7.44
N PRO A 249 4.88 5.57 7.79
CA PRO A 249 5.85 6.58 8.28
C PRO A 249 6.20 6.45 9.78
N GLY A 250 5.51 5.62 10.55
CA GLY A 250 5.66 5.42 11.99
C GLY A 250 4.80 6.38 12.81
N ALA A 251 3.96 5.83 13.71
CA ALA A 251 3.24 6.62 14.69
C ALA A 251 4.21 7.21 15.72
N PHE A 252 3.97 8.41 16.18
CA PHE A 252 4.89 9.08 17.11
C PHE A 252 4.19 9.80 18.27
N THR A 253 4.94 9.94 19.34
CA THR A 253 4.67 10.78 20.50
C THR A 253 5.94 11.52 20.91
N TYR A 254 5.94 12.12 22.08
CA TYR A 254 7.13 12.76 22.64
C TYR A 254 7.54 12.10 23.95
N LEU A 255 8.84 11.95 24.15
CA LEU A 255 9.46 11.51 25.39
C LEU A 255 10.55 12.51 25.77
N GLN A 256 10.37 13.28 26.87
CA GLN A 256 11.29 14.35 27.28
C GLN A 256 11.65 15.27 26.09
N ASP A 257 10.63 15.83 25.44
CA ASP A 257 10.73 16.77 24.30
C ASP A 257 11.37 16.21 23.00
N LYS A 258 11.71 14.91 22.97
CA LYS A 258 12.21 14.23 21.76
C LYS A 258 11.11 13.43 21.11
N VAL A 259 11.13 13.40 19.79
CA VAL A 259 10.22 12.56 19.01
C VAL A 259 10.52 11.09 19.27
N LEU A 260 9.52 10.36 19.75
CA LEU A 260 9.55 8.93 19.93
C LEU A 260 8.61 8.27 18.93
N LYS A 261 9.14 7.57 17.94
CA LYS A 261 8.35 6.73 17.04
C LYS A 261 8.15 5.36 17.68
N ILE A 262 6.93 4.83 17.58
CA ILE A 262 6.55 3.50 18.06
C ILE A 262 6.17 2.67 16.84
N TYR A 263 6.77 1.50 16.72
CA TYR A 263 6.57 0.61 15.57
C TYR A 263 5.84 -0.69 15.92
N ARG A 264 5.99 -1.17 17.16
CA ARG A 264 5.22 -2.28 17.72
C ARG A 264 4.79 -1.96 19.14
N SER A 265 3.59 -2.37 19.47
CA SER A 265 2.99 -2.15 20.77
C SER A 265 2.14 -3.33 21.21
N LYS A 266 1.82 -3.39 22.48
CA LYS A 266 0.82 -4.28 23.05
C LYS A 266 -0.18 -3.47 23.86
N LYS A 267 -1.47 -3.71 23.64
CA LYS A 267 -2.55 -3.08 24.40
C LYS A 267 -2.77 -3.80 25.74
N GLU A 268 -3.00 -3.05 26.79
CA GLU A 268 -3.44 -3.52 28.11
C GLU A 268 -4.72 -2.76 28.46
N ILE A 269 -5.83 -3.45 28.60
CA ILE A 269 -7.11 -2.86 29.00
C ILE A 269 -7.24 -2.93 30.52
N ALA A 270 -7.02 -1.81 31.17
CA ALA A 270 -7.12 -1.66 32.60
C ALA A 270 -7.31 -0.15 32.95
N PRO A 271 -8.13 0.22 33.92
CA PRO A 271 -8.29 1.64 34.28
C PRO A 271 -6.93 2.30 34.53
N PRO A 272 -6.58 3.38 33.81
CA PRO A 272 -5.29 4.02 34.01
C PRO A 272 -5.23 4.72 35.37
N THR A 273 -4.11 4.58 36.07
CA THR A 273 -3.84 5.19 37.36
C THR A 273 -3.04 6.48 37.29
N ILE A 274 -2.63 6.87 36.09
CA ILE A 274 -1.86 8.08 35.80
C ILE A 274 -2.53 8.83 34.62
N PRO A 275 -2.26 10.13 34.45
CA PRO A 275 -2.85 10.93 33.38
C PRO A 275 -2.51 10.35 31.99
N GLN A 276 -3.47 10.45 31.05
CA GLN A 276 -3.30 10.03 29.67
C GLN A 276 -2.08 10.70 29.02
N GLY A 277 -1.33 9.94 28.24
CA GLY A 277 -0.08 10.41 27.61
C GLY A 277 1.14 10.40 28.54
N THR A 278 0.95 10.07 29.82
CA THR A 278 2.07 9.93 30.77
C THR A 278 2.74 8.58 30.58
N ALA A 279 4.07 8.59 30.55
CA ALA A 279 4.88 7.38 30.50
C ALA A 279 5.01 6.74 31.88
N ASP A 280 4.84 5.43 31.96
CA ASP A 280 5.12 4.57 33.10
C ASP A 280 6.21 3.58 32.75
N THR A 281 7.23 3.45 33.59
CA THR A 281 8.36 2.56 33.37
C THR A 281 9.03 2.18 34.70
N ASN A 282 9.59 0.97 34.73
CA ASN A 282 10.50 0.59 35.82
C ASN A 282 12.00 0.81 35.46
N GLY A 283 12.26 1.44 34.30
CA GLY A 283 13.61 1.71 33.80
C GLY A 283 14.40 0.46 33.37
N LYS A 284 13.80 -0.74 33.33
CA LYS A 284 14.51 -2.01 33.07
C LYS A 284 13.80 -2.90 32.06
N THR A 285 12.48 -3.10 32.19
CA THR A 285 11.77 -4.15 31.45
C THR A 285 10.60 -3.65 30.63
N TYR A 286 10.03 -2.50 30.96
CA TYR A 286 8.89 -1.96 30.22
C TYR A 286 8.89 -0.44 30.16
N LEU A 287 8.29 0.07 29.10
CA LEU A 287 7.80 1.44 28.92
C LEU A 287 6.38 1.34 28.39
N LYS A 288 5.43 1.96 29.07
CA LYS A 288 4.05 2.03 28.61
C LYS A 288 3.51 3.47 28.79
N PHE A 289 2.50 3.81 28.01
CA PHE A 289 1.81 5.10 28.10
C PHE A 289 0.34 4.86 28.47
N ALA A 290 -0.19 5.66 29.37
CA ALA A 290 -1.60 5.64 29.70
C ALA A 290 -2.45 6.22 28.56
N CYS A 291 -3.60 5.62 28.31
CA CYS A 291 -4.59 6.07 27.33
C CYS A 291 -6.01 6.09 27.91
N ALA A 292 -7.05 6.26 27.10
CA ALA A 292 -8.41 6.45 27.61
C ALA A 292 -8.92 5.32 28.51
N ASP A 293 -8.63 4.07 28.16
CA ASP A 293 -9.18 2.86 28.77
C ASP A 293 -8.11 1.83 29.18
N GLY A 294 -6.83 2.25 29.14
CA GLY A 294 -5.75 1.32 29.44
C GLY A 294 -4.36 1.88 29.24
N TYR A 295 -3.47 0.99 28.82
CA TYR A 295 -2.07 1.30 28.54
C TYR A 295 -1.63 0.72 27.20
N ILE A 296 -0.70 1.42 26.57
CA ILE A 296 0.03 0.96 25.38
C ILE A 296 1.47 0.66 25.80
N HIS A 297 1.82 -0.63 25.83
CA HIS A 297 3.19 -1.07 26.01
C HIS A 297 3.98 -0.90 24.71
N VAL A 298 5.13 -0.27 24.80
CA VAL A 298 6.05 -0.08 23.68
C VAL A 298 6.93 -1.33 23.56
N LEU A 299 6.98 -1.93 22.38
CA LEU A 299 7.80 -3.12 22.11
C LEU A 299 8.98 -2.79 21.19
N ASP A 300 8.77 -1.95 20.19
CA ASP A 300 9.77 -1.56 19.20
C ASP A 300 9.62 -0.07 18.92
N LEU A 301 10.70 0.67 18.99
CA LEU A 301 10.72 2.12 19.00
C LEU A 301 11.92 2.73 18.30
N GLN A 302 11.83 4.03 18.03
CA GLN A 302 12.95 4.86 17.61
C GLN A 302 12.86 6.23 18.27
N LEU A 303 13.79 6.54 19.18
CA LEU A 303 13.95 7.87 19.69
C LEU A 303 14.71 8.75 18.69
N GLU A 304 14.35 10.03 18.62
CA GLU A 304 15.02 11.02 17.78
C GLU A 304 16.56 10.96 17.92
N GLY A 305 17.25 10.89 16.76
CA GLY A 305 18.71 10.77 16.70
C GLY A 305 19.25 9.37 16.97
N LYS A 306 18.41 8.37 17.24
CA LYS A 306 18.81 6.97 17.48
C LYS A 306 18.34 6.06 16.34
N LYS A 307 18.88 4.84 16.31
CA LYS A 307 18.34 3.76 15.45
C LYS A 307 17.07 3.18 16.05
N ARG A 308 16.26 2.53 15.22
CA ARG A 308 15.18 1.66 15.67
C ARG A 308 15.74 0.51 16.49
N MET A 309 15.08 0.19 17.62
CA MET A 309 15.51 -0.83 18.56
C MET A 309 14.33 -1.39 19.37
N THR A 310 14.54 -2.54 19.99
CA THR A 310 13.55 -3.10 20.93
C THR A 310 13.52 -2.31 22.24
N ILE A 311 12.45 -2.50 23.01
CA ILE A 311 12.32 -1.84 24.31
C ILE A 311 13.44 -2.22 25.28
N GLU A 312 13.88 -3.48 25.26
CA GLU A 312 14.95 -3.97 26.13
C GLU A 312 16.30 -3.32 25.81
N GLU A 313 16.58 -3.12 24.50
CA GLU A 313 17.79 -2.42 24.06
C GLU A 313 17.74 -0.94 24.48
N PHE A 314 16.56 -0.33 24.35
CA PHE A 314 16.35 1.08 24.73
C PHE A 314 16.59 1.28 26.22
N LEU A 315 15.96 0.48 27.08
CA LEU A 315 16.04 0.63 28.53
C LEU A 315 17.42 0.33 29.11
N ARG A 316 18.26 -0.46 28.44
CA ARG A 316 19.66 -0.65 28.84
C ARG A 316 20.50 0.61 28.71
N GLY A 317 20.19 1.47 27.75
CA GLY A 317 21.00 2.65 27.42
C GLY A 317 20.33 4.01 27.70
N TYR A 318 19.08 4.05 28.17
CA TYR A 318 18.32 5.26 28.41
C TYR A 318 18.04 5.41 29.92
N ARG A 319 18.26 6.63 30.45
CA ARG A 319 17.93 7.00 31.83
C ARG A 319 16.75 7.97 31.81
N PHE A 320 15.70 7.65 32.56
CA PHE A 320 14.50 8.47 32.73
C PHE A 320 14.71 9.56 33.77
#